data_1fa65499a461f69b39e87e0502600ac3
#
_entry.id   1fa65499a461f69b39e87e0502600ac3
#
_cell.length_a   1.000
_cell.length_b   1.000
_cell.length_c   1.000
_cell.angle_alpha   90.00
_cell.angle_beta   90.00
_cell.angle_gamma   90.00
#
_symmetry.space_group_name_H-M   'P 1'
#
loop_
_entity.id
_entity.type
_entity.pdbx_description
1 polymer ?
#
loop_
_entity_poly.entity_id
_entity_poly.type
_entity_poly.pdbx_seq_one_letter_code
_entity_poly.pdbx_strand_id
1 'polypeptide(L)'
;MKAHTACAVAALCTAAVLAPMRADAQDEQALQFQGSLYLYVPSVGGRTILGPRESGVQIGIDPNKVLEHWNPTVMGTLEVHQGRWGGFTDLLYIDLRNTKAASTDLTIGGVPLPAGASAQTTYDLQGQAWTVGGTYRGIPDRDSPVDVLAGVRLLSVRQSLDWQTSGNLGSIPVQGRSGNQSVSLSNWDVVVGVKGRLTMVKERTWFVPYYVDIGTGESTFTWQLMLGFGWSFGWGELIGAWRHLDYRMKSDRSIESLSFSGPTLGAQWRW
;
A
#
# COMPACT_ATOMS: atom_id res chain seq x y z
N MET A 1 -12.83 24.75 13.03
CA MET A 1 -13.54 24.24 11.85
C MET A 1 -12.70 23.16 11.18
N LYS A 2 -12.62 21.94 11.75
CA LYS A 2 -11.90 20.79 11.18
C LYS A 2 -12.60 19.51 11.65
N ALA A 3 -13.69 19.11 11.03
CA ALA A 3 -14.38 17.87 11.41
C ALA A 3 -15.32 17.29 10.33
N HIS A 4 -15.01 17.37 9.03
CA HIS A 4 -15.94 16.86 8.01
C HIS A 4 -15.35 15.94 6.93
N THR A 5 -14.10 15.47 7.06
CA THR A 5 -13.51 14.64 5.99
C THR A 5 -13.40 13.13 6.33
N ALA A 6 -13.71 12.73 7.55
CA ALA A 6 -13.55 11.33 7.97
C ALA A 6 -14.77 10.42 7.67
N CYS A 7 -15.92 11.00 7.27
CA CYS A 7 -17.17 10.25 7.17
C CYS A 7 -17.48 9.64 5.79
N ALA A 8 -16.73 10.01 4.74
CA ALA A 8 -17.06 9.60 3.37
C ALA A 8 -16.51 8.20 2.99
N VAL A 9 -15.51 7.70 3.70
CA VAL A 9 -14.89 6.39 3.37
C VAL A 9 -15.67 5.22 4.01
N ALA A 10 -16.35 5.45 5.11
CA ALA A 10 -17.13 4.41 5.81
C ALA A 10 -18.44 4.02 5.08
N ALA A 11 -18.96 4.86 4.21
CA ALA A 11 -20.26 4.63 3.56
C ALA A 11 -20.20 3.70 2.33
N LEU A 12 -19.03 3.46 1.74
CA LEU A 12 -18.90 2.56 0.58
C LEU A 12 -18.77 1.07 0.97
N CYS A 13 -18.42 0.77 2.21
CA CYS A 13 -18.24 -0.64 2.65
C CYS A 13 -19.53 -1.35 3.05
N THR A 14 -20.65 -0.64 3.25
CA THR A 14 -21.88 -1.22 3.79
C THR A 14 -22.87 -1.74 2.75
N ALA A 15 -22.66 -1.51 1.46
CA ALA A 15 -23.60 -1.90 0.41
C ALA A 15 -23.35 -3.29 -0.24
N ALA A 16 -22.26 -3.98 0.10
CA ALA A 16 -21.86 -5.22 -0.57
C ALA A 16 -22.24 -6.51 0.16
N VAL A 17 -23.00 -6.46 1.25
CA VAL A 17 -23.34 -7.65 2.08
C VAL A 17 -24.78 -8.11 1.84
N LEU A 18 -25.31 -8.07 0.63
CA LEU A 18 -26.67 -8.57 0.38
C LEU A 18 -26.69 -9.77 -0.59
N ALA A 19 -27.03 -10.90 0.02
CA ALA A 19 -27.64 -12.13 -0.49
C ALA A 19 -26.75 -13.11 -1.27
N PRO A 20 -26.66 -14.38 -0.80
CA PRO A 20 -26.18 -15.48 -1.63
C PRO A 20 -27.25 -15.83 -2.68
N MET A 21 -27.14 -15.29 -3.87
CA MET A 21 -27.87 -15.86 -5.01
C MET A 21 -27.16 -17.15 -5.40
N ARG A 22 -27.87 -18.28 -5.24
CA ARG A 22 -27.47 -19.55 -5.83
C ARG A 22 -27.47 -19.38 -7.34
N ALA A 23 -26.29 -19.33 -7.95
CA ALA A 23 -26.14 -19.44 -9.38
C ALA A 23 -25.91 -20.91 -9.72
N ASP A 24 -26.88 -21.52 -10.34
CA ASP A 24 -26.75 -22.81 -11.03
C ASP A 24 -25.72 -22.69 -12.15
N ALA A 25 -24.89 -23.72 -12.30
CA ALA A 25 -23.75 -23.78 -13.21
C ALA A 25 -24.23 -23.94 -14.68
N GLN A 26 -24.67 -22.86 -15.30
CA GLN A 26 -24.87 -22.75 -16.75
C GLN A 26 -25.00 -21.28 -17.15
N ASP A 27 -23.86 -20.55 -17.22
CA ASP A 27 -23.67 -19.50 -18.22
C ASP A 27 -22.26 -18.96 -18.13
N GLU A 28 -21.44 -19.17 -19.14
CA GLU A 28 -20.16 -18.44 -19.33
C GLU A 28 -20.38 -16.93 -19.47
N GLN A 29 -21.60 -16.45 -19.45
CA GLN A 29 -22.03 -15.05 -19.57
C GLN A 29 -22.51 -14.44 -18.25
N ALA A 30 -22.65 -15.21 -17.17
CA ALA A 30 -23.05 -14.67 -15.88
C ALA A 30 -21.99 -13.74 -15.31
N LEU A 31 -22.42 -12.62 -14.73
CA LEU A 31 -21.54 -11.73 -13.98
C LEU A 31 -21.06 -12.44 -12.72
N GLN A 32 -19.75 -12.46 -12.54
CA GLN A 32 -19.09 -13.01 -11.36
C GLN A 32 -18.43 -11.86 -10.60
N PHE A 33 -18.73 -11.76 -9.32
CA PHE A 33 -18.12 -10.77 -8.44
C PHE A 33 -17.15 -11.44 -7.47
N GLN A 34 -16.09 -10.74 -7.16
CA GLN A 34 -15.12 -11.15 -6.15
C GLN A 34 -14.75 -9.93 -5.32
N GLY A 35 -14.92 -10.03 -4.01
CA GLY A 35 -14.50 -9.02 -3.04
C GLY A 35 -13.47 -9.56 -2.09
N SER A 36 -12.47 -8.76 -1.71
CA SER A 36 -11.45 -9.13 -0.73
C SER A 36 -11.17 -7.99 0.21
N LEU A 37 -10.95 -8.32 1.48
CA LEU A 37 -10.48 -7.39 2.52
C LEU A 37 -9.24 -7.96 3.17
N TYR A 38 -8.23 -7.11 3.35
CA TYR A 38 -6.94 -7.50 3.93
C TYR A 38 -6.52 -6.52 5.02
N LEU A 39 -5.93 -7.05 6.07
CA LEU A 39 -5.04 -6.33 6.97
C LEU A 39 -3.63 -6.38 6.38
N TYR A 40 -2.95 -5.25 6.38
CA TYR A 40 -1.60 -5.13 5.83
C TYR A 40 -0.67 -4.51 6.87
N VAL A 41 0.50 -5.09 7.04
CA VAL A 41 1.52 -4.62 7.98
C VAL A 41 2.79 -4.29 7.18
N PRO A 42 2.85 -3.12 6.54
CA PRO A 42 4.00 -2.77 5.72
C PRO A 42 5.17 -2.25 6.55
N SER A 43 6.38 -2.57 6.10
CA SER A 43 7.51 -1.67 6.24
C SER A 43 7.39 -0.56 5.21
N VAL A 44 7.73 0.65 5.58
CA VAL A 44 7.78 1.78 4.66
C VAL A 44 9.24 2.18 4.49
N GLY A 45 9.69 2.23 3.25
CA GLY A 45 11.02 2.68 2.87
C GLY A 45 10.93 3.78 1.83
N GLY A 46 11.96 4.59 1.73
CA GLY A 46 12.01 5.61 0.70
C GLY A 46 13.02 6.70 0.98
N ARG A 47 13.13 7.61 0.02
CA ARG A 47 13.95 8.80 0.11
C ARG A 47 13.13 10.04 -0.21
N THR A 48 13.13 10.99 0.72
CA THR A 48 12.39 12.24 0.61
C THR A 48 13.34 13.41 0.81
N ILE A 49 13.28 14.40 -0.08
CA ILE A 49 14.03 15.65 0.05
C ILE A 49 13.20 16.61 0.90
N LEU A 50 13.64 16.86 2.11
CA LEU A 50 13.02 17.81 3.04
C LEU A 50 13.88 19.07 3.10
N GLY A 51 13.43 20.16 2.46
CA GLY A 51 14.07 21.48 2.53
C GLY A 51 14.80 21.94 1.25
N PRO A 52 15.30 23.19 1.23
CA PRO A 52 15.83 23.84 0.03
C PRO A 52 17.25 23.40 -0.38
N ARG A 53 17.85 22.46 0.28
CA ARG A 53 19.15 21.87 -0.08
C ARG A 53 18.98 20.38 -0.34
N GLU A 54 19.64 19.88 -1.36
CA GLU A 54 19.58 18.52 -1.93
C GLU A 54 19.90 17.35 -0.95
N SER A 55 19.72 17.55 0.33
CA SER A 55 19.94 16.52 1.37
C SER A 55 18.67 15.68 1.55
N GLY A 56 18.58 14.57 0.81
CA GLY A 56 17.50 13.61 0.99
C GLY A 56 17.57 12.94 2.37
N VAL A 57 16.44 12.87 3.06
CA VAL A 57 16.28 12.08 4.29
C VAL A 57 15.86 10.68 3.90
N GLN A 58 16.64 9.68 4.31
CA GLN A 58 16.27 8.29 4.12
C GLN A 58 15.29 7.89 5.22
N ILE A 59 14.11 7.42 4.82
CA ILE A 59 13.04 7.01 5.73
C ILE A 59 12.98 5.49 5.71
N GLY A 60 13.05 4.89 6.91
CA GLY A 60 12.81 3.47 7.10
C GLY A 60 11.93 3.25 8.33
N ILE A 61 10.77 2.63 8.16
CA ILE A 61 9.86 2.27 9.26
C ILE A 61 9.79 0.75 9.34
N ASP A 62 10.16 0.22 10.50
CA ASP A 62 10.08 -1.20 10.81
C ASP A 62 8.62 -1.65 10.98
N PRO A 63 8.20 -2.82 10.44
CA PRO A 63 6.87 -3.38 10.62
C PRO A 63 6.45 -3.54 12.09
N ASN A 64 7.39 -3.84 12.99
CA ASN A 64 7.09 -3.97 14.41
C ASN A 64 6.56 -2.67 15.02
N LYS A 65 7.06 -1.51 14.57
CA LYS A 65 6.58 -0.20 15.02
C LYS A 65 5.17 0.12 14.52
N VAL A 66 4.79 -0.42 13.37
CA VAL A 66 3.42 -0.32 12.84
C VAL A 66 2.45 -1.09 13.74
N LEU A 67 2.85 -2.27 14.21
CA LEU A 67 2.05 -3.10 15.12
C LEU A 67 1.93 -2.50 16.54
N GLU A 68 2.99 -1.88 17.05
CA GLU A 68 2.99 -1.29 18.39
C GLU A 68 1.98 -0.13 18.54
N HIS A 69 1.70 0.61 17.49
CA HIS A 69 0.81 1.76 17.50
C HIS A 69 -0.59 1.46 16.95
N TRP A 70 -0.89 0.20 16.63
CA TRP A 70 -2.19 -0.34 16.19
C TRP A 70 -2.99 0.59 15.26
N ASN A 71 -2.34 1.12 14.24
CA ASN A 71 -3.01 1.82 13.16
C ASN A 71 -3.14 0.86 11.96
N PRO A 72 -4.27 0.15 11.80
CA PRO A 72 -4.40 -0.86 10.77
C PRO A 72 -4.36 -0.22 9.39
N THR A 73 -3.40 -0.65 8.59
CA THR A 73 -3.44 -0.43 7.16
C THR A 73 -4.42 -1.42 6.56
N VAL A 74 -5.42 -0.93 5.89
CA VAL A 74 -6.51 -1.73 5.31
C VAL A 74 -6.41 -1.70 3.80
N MET A 75 -6.59 -2.86 3.19
CA MET A 75 -6.70 -3.01 1.74
C MET A 75 -8.01 -3.66 1.39
N GLY A 76 -8.57 -3.26 0.25
CA GLY A 76 -9.75 -3.87 -0.32
C GLY A 76 -9.63 -4.01 -1.83
N THR A 77 -10.08 -5.14 -2.37
CA THR A 77 -10.22 -5.34 -3.81
C THR A 77 -11.66 -5.70 -4.15
N LEU A 78 -12.12 -5.20 -5.27
CA LEU A 78 -13.38 -5.61 -5.88
C LEU A 78 -13.14 -5.91 -7.34
N GLU A 79 -13.66 -7.04 -7.81
CA GLU A 79 -13.53 -7.49 -9.18
C GLU A 79 -14.89 -7.91 -9.72
N VAL A 80 -15.09 -7.70 -11.01
CA VAL A 80 -16.23 -8.17 -11.76
C VAL A 80 -15.74 -8.80 -13.05
N HIS A 81 -16.28 -9.96 -13.41
CA HIS A 81 -15.97 -10.66 -14.65
C HIS A 81 -17.26 -11.05 -15.37
N GLN A 82 -17.22 -10.95 -16.70
CA GLN A 82 -18.21 -11.50 -17.60
C GLN A 82 -17.48 -12.21 -18.76
N GLY A 83 -17.55 -13.51 -18.78
CA GLY A 83 -16.75 -14.32 -19.70
C GLY A 83 -15.26 -14.10 -19.52
N ARG A 84 -14.58 -13.62 -20.56
CA ARG A 84 -13.13 -13.33 -20.53
C ARG A 84 -12.79 -11.92 -20.10
N TRP A 85 -13.75 -10.99 -20.10
CA TRP A 85 -13.52 -9.60 -19.74
C TRP A 85 -13.90 -9.34 -18.30
N GLY A 86 -13.16 -8.47 -17.66
CA GLY A 86 -13.43 -8.05 -16.30
C GLY A 86 -12.92 -6.65 -16.01
N GLY A 87 -13.27 -6.19 -14.83
CA GLY A 87 -12.76 -4.96 -14.26
C GLY A 87 -12.38 -5.19 -12.80
N PHE A 88 -11.47 -4.40 -12.29
CA PHE A 88 -11.06 -4.47 -10.90
C PHE A 88 -10.74 -3.10 -10.33
N THR A 89 -10.86 -3.00 -9.02
CA THR A 89 -10.35 -1.90 -8.23
C THR A 89 -9.61 -2.45 -7.02
N ASP A 90 -8.47 -1.89 -6.70
CA ASP A 90 -7.63 -2.23 -5.55
C ASP A 90 -7.30 -0.94 -4.79
N LEU A 91 -7.71 -0.86 -3.54
CA LEU A 91 -7.47 0.27 -2.66
C LEU A 91 -6.59 -0.16 -1.50
N LEU A 92 -5.47 0.51 -1.32
CA LEU A 92 -4.61 0.45 -0.16
C LEU A 92 -4.69 1.78 0.58
N TYR A 93 -5.10 1.76 1.85
CA TYR A 93 -5.12 2.92 2.73
C TYR A 93 -4.10 2.74 3.85
N ILE A 94 -3.25 3.74 4.05
CA ILE A 94 -2.15 3.74 5.02
C ILE A 94 -2.31 4.95 5.93
N ASP A 95 -2.27 4.70 7.25
CA ASP A 95 -2.26 5.75 8.28
C ASP A 95 -1.26 5.36 9.38
N LEU A 96 -0.03 5.84 9.25
CA LEU A 96 1.06 5.61 10.17
C LEU A 96 1.41 6.92 10.86
N ARG A 97 0.79 7.18 12.02
CA ARG A 97 1.02 8.40 12.81
C ARG A 97 1.83 8.09 14.06
N ASN A 98 2.58 9.10 14.51
CA ASN A 98 3.42 9.05 15.71
C ASN A 98 4.48 7.93 15.70
N THR A 99 4.95 7.55 14.51
CA THR A 99 6.01 6.56 14.40
C THR A 99 7.34 7.21 14.71
N LYS A 100 8.00 6.77 15.78
CA LYS A 100 9.37 7.21 16.09
C LYS A 100 10.31 6.66 15.02
N ALA A 101 10.76 7.51 14.11
CA ALA A 101 11.73 7.12 13.11
C ALA A 101 13.14 7.14 13.71
N ALA A 102 13.86 6.05 13.58
CA ALA A 102 15.31 6.06 13.78
C ALA A 102 15.92 6.60 12.47
N SER A 103 16.34 7.84 12.47
CA SER A 103 17.11 8.38 11.36
C SER A 103 18.59 8.26 11.67
N THR A 104 19.28 7.44 10.92
CA THR A 104 20.74 7.24 11.05
C THR A 104 21.52 8.42 10.47
N ASP A 105 20.91 9.23 9.58
CA ASP A 105 21.54 10.34 8.88
C ASP A 105 20.61 11.57 8.81
N LEU A 106 20.19 12.08 9.98
CA LEU A 106 19.47 13.34 10.04
C LEU A 106 20.41 14.52 9.80
N THR A 107 20.34 15.11 8.64
CA THR A 107 20.86 16.44 8.35
C THR A 107 19.75 17.48 8.49
N ILE A 108 19.79 18.31 9.50
CA ILE A 108 18.80 19.38 9.70
C ILE A 108 19.35 20.65 9.03
N GLY A 109 18.67 21.11 7.98
CA GLY A 109 19.10 22.29 7.21
C GLY A 109 20.44 22.10 6.51
N GLY A 110 20.83 20.87 6.15
CA GLY A 110 22.10 20.54 5.50
C GLY A 110 23.30 20.48 6.44
N VAL A 111 23.08 20.52 7.76
CA VAL A 111 24.14 20.39 8.77
C VAL A 111 23.96 19.06 9.52
N PRO A 112 24.97 18.17 9.56
CA PRO A 112 24.92 16.96 10.37
C PRO A 112 24.72 17.30 11.84
N LEU A 113 24.01 16.44 12.58
CA LEU A 113 23.91 16.58 14.03
C LEU A 113 25.30 16.47 14.66
N PRO A 114 25.67 17.41 15.57
CA PRO A 114 26.93 17.30 16.26
C PRO A 114 27.00 16.03 17.12
N ALA A 115 28.20 15.46 17.24
CA ALA A 115 28.43 14.30 18.09
C ALA A 115 27.98 14.59 19.54
N GLY A 116 27.12 13.73 20.10
CA GLY A 116 26.53 13.92 21.44
C GLY A 116 25.17 14.64 21.46
N ALA A 117 24.63 15.07 20.31
CA ALA A 117 23.26 15.56 20.22
C ALA A 117 22.30 14.39 20.01
N SER A 118 21.16 14.41 20.71
CA SER A 118 20.03 13.51 20.48
C SER A 118 18.94 14.24 19.72
N ALA A 119 18.37 13.58 18.73
CA ALA A 119 17.19 14.07 18.03
C ALA A 119 16.02 13.11 18.31
N GLN A 120 14.93 13.66 18.80
CA GLN A 120 13.64 12.98 18.81
C GLN A 120 12.91 13.36 17.53
N THR A 121 12.57 12.35 16.75
CA THR A 121 11.84 12.56 15.50
C THR A 121 10.55 11.77 15.54
N THR A 122 9.45 12.44 15.19
CA THR A 122 8.15 11.83 14.96
C THR A 122 7.83 11.92 13.48
N TYR A 123 7.54 10.79 12.89
CA TYR A 123 7.21 10.69 11.48
C TYR A 123 5.76 10.26 11.33
N ASP A 124 5.01 11.01 10.55
CA ASP A 124 3.66 10.68 10.17
C ASP A 124 3.59 10.45 8.66
N LEU A 125 3.02 9.33 8.28
CA LEU A 125 2.71 8.99 6.89
C LEU A 125 1.23 8.66 6.77
N GLN A 126 0.53 9.38 5.94
CA GLN A 126 -0.86 9.14 5.63
C GLN A 126 -1.04 9.12 4.11
N GLY A 127 -1.76 8.13 3.59
CA GLY A 127 -1.98 8.08 2.16
C GLY A 127 -2.81 6.92 1.68
N GLN A 128 -2.96 6.88 0.37
CA GLN A 128 -3.66 5.82 -0.34
C GLN A 128 -2.98 5.53 -1.68
N ALA A 129 -3.00 4.25 -2.04
CA ALA A 129 -2.72 3.82 -3.41
C ALA A 129 -3.99 3.17 -3.95
N TRP A 130 -4.52 3.71 -5.04
CA TRP A 130 -5.76 3.24 -5.66
C TRP A 130 -5.51 2.86 -7.11
N THR A 131 -5.75 1.59 -7.46
CA THR A 131 -5.62 1.06 -8.81
C THR A 131 -6.98 0.70 -9.35
N VAL A 132 -7.29 1.14 -10.56
CA VAL A 132 -8.52 0.77 -11.29
C VAL A 132 -8.14 0.33 -12.69
N GLY A 133 -8.71 -0.75 -13.17
CA GLY A 133 -8.38 -1.25 -14.50
C GLY A 133 -9.30 -2.32 -15.03
N GLY A 134 -9.04 -2.68 -16.27
CA GLY A 134 -9.66 -3.82 -16.95
C GLY A 134 -8.77 -5.06 -16.87
N THR A 135 -9.41 -6.21 -16.97
CA THR A 135 -8.74 -7.51 -17.05
C THR A 135 -9.23 -8.30 -18.26
N TYR A 136 -8.34 -9.11 -18.81
CA TYR A 136 -8.68 -10.08 -19.83
C TYR A 136 -8.15 -11.46 -19.43
N ARG A 137 -9.04 -12.44 -19.34
CA ARG A 137 -8.72 -13.82 -18.98
C ARG A 137 -8.05 -14.54 -20.15
N GLY A 138 -6.71 -14.53 -20.14
CA GLY A 138 -5.91 -15.18 -21.16
C GLY A 138 -5.99 -16.70 -21.09
N ILE A 139 -5.94 -17.26 -19.88
CA ILE A 139 -6.12 -18.69 -19.61
C ILE A 139 -7.40 -18.88 -18.80
N PRO A 140 -8.49 -19.37 -19.43
CA PRO A 140 -9.77 -19.55 -18.76
C PRO A 140 -9.88 -20.89 -18.02
N ASP A 141 -8.82 -21.29 -17.32
CA ASP A 141 -8.87 -22.47 -16.48
C ASP A 141 -9.64 -22.14 -15.18
N ARG A 142 -10.55 -23.01 -14.78
CA ARG A 142 -11.33 -22.83 -13.53
C ARG A 142 -10.47 -22.92 -12.30
N ASP A 143 -9.40 -23.68 -12.37
CA ASP A 143 -8.52 -23.99 -11.23
C ASP A 143 -7.32 -23.05 -11.15
N SER A 144 -6.82 -22.61 -12.30
CA SER A 144 -5.62 -21.78 -12.42
C SER A 144 -5.80 -20.68 -13.49
N PRO A 145 -6.77 -19.77 -13.31
CA PRO A 145 -6.98 -18.68 -14.25
C PRO A 145 -5.80 -17.71 -14.26
N VAL A 146 -5.49 -17.21 -15.45
CA VAL A 146 -4.48 -16.16 -15.66
C VAL A 146 -5.14 -14.99 -16.35
N ASP A 147 -5.17 -13.86 -15.68
CA ASP A 147 -5.74 -12.61 -16.19
C ASP A 147 -4.62 -11.61 -16.48
N VAL A 148 -4.59 -11.08 -17.68
CA VAL A 148 -3.78 -9.91 -18.04
C VAL A 148 -4.55 -8.67 -17.62
N LEU A 149 -3.87 -7.66 -17.10
CA LEU A 149 -4.51 -6.44 -16.62
C LEU A 149 -3.85 -5.19 -17.21
N ALA A 150 -4.66 -4.15 -17.37
CA ALA A 150 -4.22 -2.81 -17.68
C ALA A 150 -5.10 -1.79 -16.97
N GLY A 151 -4.52 -0.71 -16.47
CA GLY A 151 -5.26 0.26 -15.70
C GLY A 151 -4.46 1.52 -15.36
N VAL A 152 -4.99 2.26 -14.40
CA VAL A 152 -4.35 3.45 -13.83
C VAL A 152 -4.23 3.31 -12.33
N ARG A 153 -3.14 3.84 -11.78
CA ARG A 153 -2.87 3.87 -10.35
C ARG A 153 -2.66 5.29 -9.86
N LEU A 154 -3.43 5.68 -8.85
CA LEU A 154 -3.22 6.91 -8.10
C LEU A 154 -2.47 6.59 -6.82
N LEU A 155 -1.35 7.26 -6.58
CA LEU A 155 -0.70 7.34 -5.28
C LEU A 155 -0.93 8.75 -4.73
N SER A 156 -1.54 8.86 -3.56
CA SER A 156 -1.69 10.13 -2.85
C SER A 156 -1.18 9.96 -1.43
N VAL A 157 -0.10 10.65 -1.09
CA VAL A 157 0.55 10.52 0.23
C VAL A 157 0.90 11.90 0.78
N ARG A 158 0.80 11.99 2.11
CA ARG A 158 1.29 13.10 2.90
C ARG A 158 2.26 12.56 3.94
N GLN A 159 3.44 13.15 3.98
CA GLN A 159 4.47 12.86 4.96
C GLN A 159 4.71 14.11 5.80
N SER A 160 4.82 13.97 7.12
CA SER A 160 5.29 15.02 7.99
C SER A 160 6.37 14.48 8.93
N LEU A 161 7.36 15.32 9.17
CA LEU A 161 8.47 15.06 10.06
C LEU A 161 8.52 16.18 11.08
N ASP A 162 8.27 15.83 12.33
CA ASP A 162 8.50 16.69 13.48
C ASP A 162 9.80 16.29 14.13
N TRP A 163 10.68 17.26 14.36
CA TRP A 163 11.97 17.00 14.97
C TRP A 163 12.27 17.97 16.11
N GLN A 164 12.88 17.44 17.13
CA GLN A 164 13.37 18.21 18.28
C GLN A 164 14.77 17.75 18.63
N THR A 165 15.72 18.68 18.60
CA THR A 165 17.09 18.41 19.00
C THR A 165 17.33 18.88 20.42
N SER A 166 17.97 18.04 21.21
CA SER A 166 18.48 18.38 22.53
C SER A 166 19.87 17.76 22.68
N GLY A 167 20.77 18.41 23.42
CA GLY A 167 22.08 17.85 23.65
C GLY A 167 22.98 18.78 24.45
N ASN A 168 24.11 18.25 24.92
CA ASN A 168 25.14 18.99 25.57
C ASN A 168 26.47 18.78 24.80
N LEU A 169 27.19 19.84 24.50
CA LEU A 169 28.58 19.79 24.04
C LEU A 169 29.48 19.87 25.29
N GLY A 170 29.78 18.70 25.83
CA GLY A 170 30.45 18.63 27.14
C GLY A 170 29.54 19.16 28.25
N SER A 171 29.96 20.20 28.96
CA SER A 171 29.18 20.89 30.01
C SER A 171 28.29 22.04 29.47
N ILE A 172 28.35 22.36 28.21
CA ILE A 172 27.59 23.47 27.59
C ILE A 172 26.30 22.95 27.01
N PRO A 173 25.10 23.39 27.51
CA PRO A 173 23.84 23.01 26.91
C PRO A 173 23.71 23.63 25.51
N VAL A 174 23.44 22.80 24.51
CA VAL A 174 23.13 23.28 23.18
C VAL A 174 21.66 23.68 23.17
N GLN A 175 21.39 24.91 22.71
CA GLN A 175 20.01 25.42 22.59
C GLN A 175 19.18 24.49 21.71
N GLY A 176 18.15 23.88 22.28
CA GLY A 176 17.26 22.98 21.58
C GLY A 176 16.61 23.68 20.37
N ARG A 177 16.61 23.02 19.23
CA ARG A 177 15.90 23.45 18.02
C ARG A 177 14.80 22.45 17.71
N SER A 178 13.65 22.96 17.34
CA SER A 178 12.52 22.16 16.86
C SER A 178 12.05 22.68 15.51
N GLY A 179 11.51 21.80 14.68
CA GLY A 179 10.93 22.16 13.40
C GLY A 179 9.93 21.10 12.94
N ASN A 180 9.09 21.51 12.03
CA ASN A 180 8.13 20.66 11.34
C ASN A 180 8.32 20.85 9.84
N GLN A 181 8.30 19.74 9.11
CA GLN A 181 8.35 19.75 7.65
C GLN A 181 7.31 18.78 7.12
N SER A 182 6.52 19.21 6.16
CA SER A 182 5.53 18.35 5.53
C SER A 182 5.65 18.39 4.00
N VAL A 183 5.47 17.22 3.39
CA VAL A 183 5.46 17.04 1.94
C VAL A 183 4.23 16.24 1.56
N SER A 184 3.54 16.65 0.51
CA SER A 184 2.44 15.91 -0.08
C SER A 184 2.73 15.61 -1.55
N LEU A 185 2.34 14.42 -1.98
CA LEU A 185 2.50 13.92 -3.35
C LEU A 185 1.17 13.36 -3.82
N SER A 186 0.79 13.70 -5.04
CA SER A 186 -0.25 13.00 -5.80
C SER A 186 0.35 12.62 -7.14
N ASN A 187 0.21 11.36 -7.53
CA ASN A 187 0.90 10.78 -8.68
C ASN A 187 0.02 9.77 -9.41
N TRP A 188 -0.12 9.94 -10.73
CA TRP A 188 -0.86 9.04 -11.59
C TRP A 188 0.07 8.26 -12.51
N ASP A 189 -0.10 6.94 -12.54
CA ASP A 189 0.65 6.04 -13.40
C ASP A 189 -0.29 5.11 -14.16
N VAL A 190 0.07 4.78 -15.40
CA VAL A 190 -0.52 3.69 -16.16
C VAL A 190 0.19 2.40 -15.75
N VAL A 191 -0.56 1.34 -15.52
CA VAL A 191 -0.03 0.04 -15.11
C VAL A 191 -0.50 -1.06 -16.03
N VAL A 192 0.37 -2.05 -16.26
CA VAL A 192 0.07 -3.29 -16.96
C VAL A 192 0.66 -4.46 -16.18
N GLY A 193 -0.02 -5.60 -16.21
CA GLY A 193 0.44 -6.73 -15.42
C GLY A 193 -0.32 -8.02 -15.66
N VAL A 194 -0.11 -8.97 -14.76
CA VAL A 194 -0.79 -10.25 -14.72
C VAL A 194 -1.17 -10.60 -13.29
N LYS A 195 -2.30 -11.27 -13.15
CA LYS A 195 -2.78 -11.79 -11.87
C LYS A 195 -3.46 -13.13 -12.08
N GLY A 196 -3.57 -13.89 -11.02
CA GLY A 196 -4.23 -15.17 -11.08
C GLY A 196 -4.07 -15.96 -9.81
N ARG A 197 -4.35 -17.24 -9.92
CA ARG A 197 -4.12 -18.22 -8.86
C ARG A 197 -3.66 -19.55 -9.46
N LEU A 198 -2.80 -20.25 -8.76
CA LEU A 198 -2.40 -21.63 -9.07
C LEU A 198 -3.01 -22.54 -8.02
N THR A 199 -3.85 -23.46 -8.45
CA THR A 199 -4.45 -24.44 -7.54
C THR A 199 -3.54 -25.67 -7.44
N MET A 200 -3.10 -25.98 -6.22
CA MET A 200 -2.03 -26.96 -5.97
C MET A 200 -2.53 -28.40 -5.83
N VAL A 201 -3.81 -28.62 -5.54
CA VAL A 201 -4.37 -29.94 -5.23
C VAL A 201 -5.71 -30.14 -5.92
N LYS A 202 -6.02 -31.37 -6.34
CA LYS A 202 -7.28 -31.76 -6.98
C LYS A 202 -8.54 -31.41 -6.17
N GLU A 203 -8.42 -31.31 -4.86
CA GLU A 203 -9.50 -30.95 -3.94
C GLU A 203 -9.79 -29.43 -3.89
N ARG A 204 -9.04 -28.60 -4.64
CA ARG A 204 -9.22 -27.15 -4.74
C ARG A 204 -9.18 -26.39 -3.39
N THR A 205 -8.68 -27.01 -2.35
CA THR A 205 -8.65 -26.43 -1.01
C THR A 205 -7.52 -25.41 -0.86
N TRP A 206 -6.36 -25.69 -1.50
CA TRP A 206 -5.18 -24.85 -1.43
C TRP A 206 -4.88 -24.19 -2.78
N PHE A 207 -4.49 -22.91 -2.75
CA PHE A 207 -4.08 -22.20 -3.94
C PHE A 207 -3.01 -21.16 -3.61
N VAL A 208 -2.27 -20.74 -4.63
CA VAL A 208 -1.26 -19.68 -4.57
C VAL A 208 -1.77 -18.50 -5.40
N PRO A 209 -2.32 -17.45 -4.76
CA PRO A 209 -2.67 -16.23 -5.47
C PRO A 209 -1.40 -15.45 -5.80
N TYR A 210 -1.37 -14.85 -6.98
CA TYR A 210 -0.29 -13.99 -7.42
C TYR A 210 -0.83 -12.76 -8.17
N TYR A 211 -0.07 -11.69 -8.08
CA TYR A 211 -0.30 -10.44 -8.79
C TYR A 211 1.05 -9.78 -9.05
N VAL A 212 1.28 -9.34 -10.27
CA VAL A 212 2.45 -8.55 -10.63
C VAL A 212 2.07 -7.51 -11.66
N ASP A 213 2.51 -6.28 -11.46
CA ASP A 213 2.38 -5.20 -12.43
C ASP A 213 3.63 -4.33 -12.48
N ILE A 214 3.76 -3.62 -13.59
CA ILE A 214 4.71 -2.55 -13.79
C ILE A 214 3.98 -1.35 -14.36
N GLY A 215 4.49 -0.15 -14.11
CA GLY A 215 3.86 1.06 -14.60
C GLY A 215 4.79 2.25 -14.68
N THR A 216 4.29 3.29 -15.34
CA THR A 216 4.96 4.59 -15.48
C THR A 216 3.92 5.67 -15.79
N GLY A 217 4.31 6.92 -15.63
CA GLY A 217 3.45 8.08 -15.90
C GLY A 217 4.05 9.33 -15.28
N GLU A 218 3.47 9.78 -14.17
CA GLU A 218 4.09 10.83 -13.36
C GLU A 218 5.28 10.31 -12.55
N SER A 219 5.32 9.01 -12.20
CA SER A 219 6.55 8.34 -11.75
C SER A 219 7.45 7.96 -12.93
N THR A 220 8.74 7.79 -12.67
CA THR A 220 9.67 7.21 -13.64
C THR A 220 9.37 5.73 -13.82
N PHE A 221 9.09 5.05 -12.71
CA PHE A 221 8.77 3.62 -12.71
C PHE A 221 8.04 3.25 -11.41
N THR A 222 7.04 2.40 -11.52
CA THR A 222 6.39 1.74 -10.39
C THR A 222 6.23 0.26 -10.68
N TRP A 223 6.26 -0.56 -9.65
CA TRP A 223 5.96 -1.97 -9.78
C TRP A 223 5.37 -2.53 -8.50
N GLN A 224 4.61 -3.59 -8.63
CA GLN A 224 3.98 -4.27 -7.52
C GLN A 224 4.08 -5.79 -7.70
N LEU A 225 4.31 -6.47 -6.59
CA LEU A 225 4.24 -7.93 -6.48
C LEU A 225 3.40 -8.30 -5.27
N MET A 226 2.48 -9.25 -5.43
CA MET A 226 1.84 -9.97 -4.34
C MET A 226 1.92 -11.47 -4.63
N LEU A 227 2.35 -12.23 -3.63
CA LEU A 227 2.43 -13.69 -3.69
C LEU A 227 2.04 -14.25 -2.34
N GLY A 228 1.23 -15.31 -2.33
CA GLY A 228 0.73 -15.84 -1.07
C GLY A 228 0.23 -17.27 -1.13
N PHE A 229 -0.44 -17.66 -0.05
CA PHE A 229 -1.18 -18.91 0.08
C PHE A 229 -2.62 -18.61 0.44
N GLY A 230 -3.54 -19.32 -0.19
CA GLY A 230 -4.94 -19.25 0.09
C GLY A 230 -5.51 -20.62 0.47
N TRP A 231 -6.53 -20.58 1.29
CA TRP A 231 -7.32 -21.75 1.69
C TRP A 231 -8.80 -21.46 1.46
N SER A 232 -9.48 -22.37 0.73
CA SER A 232 -10.90 -22.26 0.44
C SER A 232 -11.73 -22.97 1.49
N PHE A 233 -12.76 -22.28 1.97
CA PHE A 233 -13.79 -22.78 2.89
C PHE A 233 -15.15 -22.75 2.23
N GLY A 234 -16.17 -23.30 2.85
CA GLY A 234 -17.53 -23.25 2.35
C GLY A 234 -18.16 -21.84 2.32
N TRP A 235 -17.62 -20.89 3.08
CA TRP A 235 -18.10 -19.50 3.16
C TRP A 235 -17.26 -18.48 2.37
N GLY A 236 -16.06 -18.86 1.94
CA GLY A 236 -15.12 -17.98 1.27
C GLY A 236 -13.68 -18.50 1.35
N GLU A 237 -12.72 -17.62 1.17
CA GLU A 237 -11.30 -17.96 1.13
C GLU A 237 -10.52 -17.11 2.14
N LEU A 238 -9.54 -17.70 2.82
CA LEU A 238 -8.54 -16.98 3.60
C LEU A 238 -7.22 -16.93 2.82
N ILE A 239 -6.59 -15.78 2.81
CA ILE A 239 -5.36 -15.52 2.05
C ILE A 239 -4.33 -14.87 2.96
N GLY A 240 -3.18 -15.52 3.10
CA GLY A 240 -1.97 -14.91 3.64
C GLY A 240 -0.99 -14.66 2.50
N ALA A 241 -0.50 -13.43 2.36
CA ALA A 241 0.38 -13.08 1.26
C ALA A 241 1.46 -12.08 1.69
N TRP A 242 2.48 -11.95 0.88
CA TRP A 242 3.43 -10.85 0.93
C TRP A 242 3.14 -9.90 -0.22
N ARG A 243 2.99 -8.60 0.08
CA ARG A 243 2.82 -7.55 -0.91
C ARG A 243 4.00 -6.59 -0.86
N HIS A 244 4.51 -6.25 -2.03
CA HIS A 244 5.53 -5.23 -2.23
C HIS A 244 5.06 -4.27 -3.31
N LEU A 245 5.13 -2.97 -3.04
CA LEU A 245 4.78 -1.88 -3.94
C LEU A 245 5.90 -0.85 -3.89
N ASP A 246 6.48 -0.50 -5.03
CA ASP A 246 7.61 0.41 -5.16
C ASP A 246 7.34 1.50 -6.17
N TYR A 247 7.78 2.71 -5.84
CA TYR A 247 7.72 3.89 -6.70
C TYR A 247 9.09 4.54 -6.78
N ARG A 248 9.52 4.85 -7.99
CA ARG A 248 10.63 5.75 -8.29
C ARG A 248 10.07 6.98 -8.96
N MET A 249 10.14 8.12 -8.27
CA MET A 249 9.61 9.37 -8.79
C MET A 249 10.59 10.01 -9.77
N LYS A 250 10.13 11.02 -10.50
CA LYS A 250 10.99 11.86 -11.34
C LYS A 250 11.83 12.77 -10.45
N SER A 251 12.99 13.19 -10.95
CA SER A 251 14.00 13.95 -10.21
C SER A 251 13.55 15.35 -9.75
N ASP A 252 12.43 15.84 -10.27
CA ASP A 252 11.83 17.13 -9.89
C ASP A 252 10.88 17.04 -8.69
N ARG A 253 10.67 15.83 -8.14
CA ARG A 253 9.75 15.58 -7.02
C ARG A 253 10.49 15.58 -5.67
N SER A 254 9.82 16.11 -4.64
CA SER A 254 10.34 16.11 -3.27
C SER A 254 10.45 14.69 -2.66
N ILE A 255 9.66 13.75 -3.14
CA ILE A 255 9.78 12.32 -2.81
C ILE A 255 10.48 11.66 -4.00
N GLU A 256 11.69 11.14 -3.79
CA GLU A 256 12.46 10.45 -4.84
C GLU A 256 12.03 8.99 -4.99
N SER A 257 11.76 8.32 -3.88
CA SER A 257 11.29 6.93 -3.87
C SER A 257 10.39 6.66 -2.67
N LEU A 258 9.50 5.70 -2.84
CA LEU A 258 8.60 5.26 -1.78
C LEU A 258 8.29 3.78 -1.99
N SER A 259 8.46 2.97 -0.97
CA SER A 259 8.16 1.53 -1.03
C SER A 259 7.36 1.08 0.19
N PHE A 260 6.47 0.13 -0.06
CA PHE A 260 5.66 -0.54 0.95
C PHE A 260 5.86 -2.04 0.81
N SER A 261 6.32 -2.72 1.85
CA SER A 261 6.63 -4.15 1.78
C SER A 261 6.24 -4.86 3.08
N GLY A 262 5.43 -5.90 2.99
CA GLY A 262 5.04 -6.62 4.20
C GLY A 262 4.00 -7.70 4.01
N PRO A 263 3.68 -8.43 5.10
CA PRO A 263 2.67 -9.45 5.09
C PRO A 263 1.26 -8.87 5.06
N THR A 264 0.37 -9.60 4.40
CA THR A 264 -1.07 -9.35 4.38
C THR A 264 -1.81 -10.59 4.84
N LEU A 265 -2.92 -10.39 5.53
CA LEU A 265 -3.86 -11.44 5.89
C LEU A 265 -5.27 -10.95 5.57
N GLY A 266 -6.02 -11.72 4.80
CA GLY A 266 -7.34 -11.31 4.37
C GLY A 266 -8.30 -12.42 4.09
N ALA A 267 -9.56 -12.03 3.85
CA ALA A 267 -10.63 -12.88 3.42
C ALA A 267 -11.15 -12.43 2.06
N GLN A 268 -11.60 -13.40 1.26
CA GLN A 268 -12.12 -13.21 -0.08
C GLN A 268 -13.43 -13.96 -0.24
N TRP A 269 -14.37 -13.34 -0.92
CA TRP A 269 -15.69 -13.90 -1.24
C TRP A 269 -15.94 -13.80 -2.73
N ARG A 270 -16.74 -14.75 -3.25
CA ARG A 270 -17.22 -14.79 -4.62
C ARG A 270 -18.73 -15.01 -4.63
N TRP A 271 -19.43 -14.31 -5.52
CA TRP A 271 -20.87 -14.41 -5.70
C TRP A 271 -21.32 -14.09 -7.12
#